data_3aca37760dd755fcc3bb690611f1d7eb
#
_entry.id   3aca37760dd755fcc3bb690611f1d7eb
#
_cell.length_a   1.000
_cell.length_b   1.000
_cell.length_c   1.000
_cell.angle_alpha   90.00
_cell.angle_beta   90.00
_cell.angle_gamma   90.00
#
_symmetry.space_group_name_H-M   'P 1'
#
loop_
_entity.id
_entity.type
_entity.pdbx_description
1 polymer ?
#
loop_
_entity_poly.entity_id
_entity_poly.type
_entity_poly.pdbx_seq_one_letter_code
_entity_poly.pdbx_strand_id
1 'polypeptide(L)'
;LAGESIILPILAPTLAEPVCDKLDMLANASKQLHNLAYGAALGVFPVCLFFAAPIIGSLSDNYARKPLIIAAVAGAFLSYILQGLAMQYMLFLPFFAGRAVAGLTTGVDGVIQAYLLDNCPAEKRAKYLSYTLFAMSIGLFVGPMFAAALIDPHSTEPLSWSVPFYGLAAVFLVILIPVIYFLPKRSKNALANKKTKLDWLAGIKDLKSSWREVDLRKLSIPFIIVNAAFGCYMASSAVWVEKSLGFNMREISLFFSVGGVASFFTYGLFAPKLIGKFGAQNVAKYSAVLIGVATFAMLVLRMGALPYVFMAFNFAGISLFYLSCIDIYSGLVSAQRRGWMLSVASSLWGLAQGLGLALSGFICAYIGAFGGMVFCAIFALFSYYIFPKLTLKERD
;
A
#
# COMPACT_ATOMS: atom_id res chain seq x y z
N LEU A 1 -3.25 3.70 -5.65
CA LEU A 1 -1.96 2.97 -5.66
C LEU A 1 -0.90 3.62 -6.54
N ALA A 2 -1.20 4.07 -7.78
CA ALA A 2 -0.19 4.76 -8.62
C ALA A 2 0.42 5.96 -7.88
N GLY A 3 -0.41 6.77 -7.23
CA GLY A 3 0.06 7.92 -6.45
C GLY A 3 0.85 7.56 -5.20
N GLU A 4 0.66 6.36 -4.67
CA GLU A 4 1.44 5.85 -3.53
C GLU A 4 2.80 5.31 -3.99
N SER A 5 2.82 4.57 -5.08
CA SER A 5 4.05 3.94 -5.56
C SER A 5 5.07 4.92 -6.14
N ILE A 6 4.64 6.12 -6.58
CA ILE A 6 5.52 7.19 -7.07
C ILE A 6 6.42 7.78 -5.96
N ILE A 7 6.00 7.65 -4.72
CA ILE A 7 6.63 8.34 -3.58
C ILE A 7 8.02 7.78 -3.25
N LEU A 8 8.16 6.45 -3.25
CA LEU A 8 9.41 5.79 -2.82
C LEU A 8 10.64 6.24 -3.61
N PRO A 9 10.63 6.25 -4.95
CA PRO A 9 11.79 6.69 -5.70
C PRO A 9 12.08 8.19 -5.59
N ILE A 10 11.08 9.01 -5.22
CA ILE A 10 11.25 10.46 -5.07
C ILE A 10 11.74 10.82 -3.67
N LEU A 11 11.16 10.22 -2.62
CA LEU A 11 11.48 10.61 -1.24
C LEU A 11 12.86 10.14 -0.76
N ALA A 12 13.38 9.03 -1.26
CA ALA A 12 14.71 8.59 -0.87
C ALA A 12 15.76 9.68 -1.18
N PRO A 13 15.88 10.18 -2.44
CA PRO A 13 16.88 11.18 -2.81
C PRO A 13 16.53 12.64 -2.44
N THR A 14 15.35 12.91 -1.87
CA THR A 14 14.95 14.26 -1.45
C THR A 14 14.75 14.43 0.05
N LEU A 15 14.67 13.33 0.79
CA LEU A 15 14.41 13.38 2.23
C LEU A 15 15.31 12.45 3.04
N ALA A 16 15.53 11.20 2.62
CA ALA A 16 16.39 10.29 3.39
C ALA A 16 17.88 10.55 3.16
N GLU A 17 18.25 10.73 1.90
CA GLU A 17 19.63 10.97 1.44
C GLU A 17 19.60 12.04 0.33
N PRO A 18 19.47 13.34 0.70
CA PRO A 18 19.38 14.41 -0.29
C PRO A 18 20.55 14.42 -1.26
N VAL A 19 20.26 14.43 -2.56
CA VAL A 19 21.29 14.46 -3.62
C VAL A 19 22.11 15.74 -3.58
N CYS A 20 21.48 16.86 -3.21
CA CYS A 20 22.12 18.16 -3.04
C CYS A 20 21.29 19.06 -2.11
N ASP A 21 21.92 20.14 -1.63
CA ASP A 21 21.27 21.08 -0.69
C ASP A 21 19.96 21.68 -1.23
N LYS A 22 19.84 21.88 -2.55
CA LYS A 22 18.63 22.41 -3.16
C LYS A 22 17.44 21.43 -3.13
N LEU A 23 17.70 20.13 -3.00
CA LEU A 23 16.71 19.05 -2.95
C LEU A 23 16.53 18.51 -1.52
N ASP A 24 16.95 19.26 -0.52
CA ASP A 24 16.83 18.89 0.89
C ASP A 24 15.62 19.58 1.53
N MET A 25 14.58 18.80 1.88
CA MET A 25 13.38 19.30 2.58
C MET A 25 13.65 19.68 4.05
N LEU A 26 14.78 19.28 4.61
CA LEU A 26 15.15 19.47 6.01
C LEU A 26 16.56 20.07 6.15
N ALA A 27 16.86 21.06 5.31
CA ALA A 27 18.16 21.72 5.30
C ALA A 27 18.67 22.00 6.73
N ASN A 28 19.93 21.65 6.99
CA ASN A 28 20.60 21.74 8.29
C ASN A 28 20.10 20.76 9.38
N ALA A 29 19.25 19.79 9.06
CA ALA A 29 18.84 18.77 10.01
C ALA A 29 19.91 17.67 10.16
N SER A 30 19.85 16.95 11.28
CA SER A 30 20.70 15.77 11.46
C SER A 30 20.25 14.63 10.53
N LYS A 31 21.19 13.75 10.17
CA LYS A 31 20.88 12.55 9.38
C LYS A 31 19.80 11.68 10.03
N GLN A 32 19.79 11.61 11.35
CA GLN A 32 18.75 10.90 12.10
C GLN A 32 17.38 11.51 11.84
N LEU A 33 17.27 12.85 11.85
CA LEU A 33 16.00 13.53 11.60
C LEU A 33 15.51 13.33 10.17
N HIS A 34 16.39 13.35 9.18
CA HIS A 34 16.06 13.01 7.78
C HIS A 34 15.43 11.62 7.67
N ASN A 35 16.06 10.61 8.22
CA ASN A 35 15.53 9.24 8.17
C ASN A 35 14.21 9.07 8.95
N LEU A 36 14.07 9.72 10.12
CA LEU A 36 12.81 9.70 10.88
C LEU A 36 11.68 10.38 10.10
N ALA A 37 11.96 11.54 9.50
CA ALA A 37 11.00 12.26 8.66
C ALA A 37 10.60 11.46 7.41
N TYR A 38 11.56 10.78 6.78
CA TYR A 38 11.31 9.86 5.66
C TYR A 38 10.34 8.75 6.04
N GLY A 39 10.62 8.02 7.12
CA GLY A 39 9.72 6.97 7.62
C GLY A 39 8.34 7.50 8.01
N ALA A 40 8.27 8.67 8.65
CA ALA A 40 7.03 9.32 9.02
C ALA A 40 6.21 9.72 7.77
N ALA A 41 6.84 10.34 6.76
CA ALA A 41 6.19 10.74 5.52
C ALA A 41 5.64 9.54 4.73
N LEU A 42 6.34 8.40 4.75
CA LEU A 42 5.84 7.17 4.14
C LEU A 42 4.71 6.54 4.96
N GLY A 43 4.86 6.46 6.29
CA GLY A 43 3.91 5.78 7.18
C GLY A 43 2.60 6.53 7.40
N VAL A 44 2.58 7.86 7.30
CA VAL A 44 1.37 8.66 7.58
C VAL A 44 0.21 8.32 6.64
N PHE A 45 0.47 8.05 5.37
CA PHE A 45 -0.56 7.69 4.41
C PHE A 45 -1.34 6.43 4.81
N PRO A 46 -0.73 5.24 4.99
CA PRO A 46 -1.49 4.05 5.35
C PRO A 46 -2.05 4.10 6.78
N VAL A 47 -1.45 4.86 7.69
CA VAL A 47 -2.03 5.13 9.02
C VAL A 47 -3.31 5.96 8.88
N CYS A 48 -3.32 7.03 8.09
CA CYS A 48 -4.53 7.81 7.83
C CYS A 48 -5.60 6.98 7.12
N LEU A 49 -5.22 6.14 6.17
CA LEU A 49 -6.11 5.20 5.49
C LEU A 49 -6.79 4.24 6.49
N PHE A 50 -6.04 3.70 7.44
CA PHE A 50 -6.59 2.81 8.48
C PHE A 50 -7.75 3.46 9.26
N PHE A 51 -7.62 4.73 9.61
CA PHE A 51 -8.71 5.46 10.30
C PHE A 51 -9.83 5.87 9.34
N ALA A 52 -9.50 6.27 8.12
CA ALA A 52 -10.47 6.80 7.16
C ALA A 52 -11.39 5.73 6.58
N ALA A 53 -10.88 4.53 6.27
CA ALA A 53 -11.63 3.51 5.56
C ALA A 53 -12.91 3.06 6.29
N PRO A 54 -12.92 2.76 7.61
CA PRO A 54 -14.14 2.41 8.33
C PRO A 54 -15.12 3.58 8.44
N ILE A 55 -14.61 4.81 8.58
CA ILE A 55 -15.44 6.02 8.68
C ILE A 55 -16.17 6.26 7.36
N ILE A 56 -15.42 6.24 6.24
CA ILE A 56 -15.98 6.44 4.90
C ILE A 56 -16.93 5.29 4.54
N GLY A 57 -16.59 4.04 4.94
CA GLY A 57 -17.47 2.89 4.81
C GLY A 57 -18.83 3.12 5.50
N SER A 58 -18.82 3.51 6.77
CA SER A 58 -20.06 3.80 7.52
C SER A 58 -20.84 5.01 6.98
N LEU A 59 -20.13 6.01 6.45
CA LEU A 59 -20.76 7.12 5.74
C LEU A 59 -21.46 6.65 4.46
N SER A 60 -20.88 5.70 3.73
CA SER A 60 -21.46 5.15 2.50
C SER A 60 -22.72 4.33 2.72
N ASP A 61 -22.90 3.79 3.93
CA ASP A 61 -24.12 3.08 4.32
C ASP A 61 -25.28 4.03 4.64
N ASN A 62 -24.97 5.27 5.05
CA ASN A 62 -25.94 6.30 5.45
C ASN A 62 -26.20 7.36 4.38
N TYR A 63 -25.23 7.60 3.50
CA TYR A 63 -25.27 8.64 2.46
C TYR A 63 -25.14 8.03 1.07
N ALA A 64 -25.51 8.79 0.04
CA ALA A 64 -25.30 8.37 -1.34
C ALA A 64 -23.80 8.23 -1.62
N ARG A 65 -23.39 7.14 -2.30
CA ARG A 65 -21.98 6.84 -2.57
C ARG A 65 -21.30 7.82 -3.52
N LYS A 66 -22.05 8.36 -4.51
CA LYS A 66 -21.50 9.29 -5.50
C LYS A 66 -20.86 10.55 -4.88
N PRO A 67 -21.50 11.30 -3.95
CA PRO A 67 -20.85 12.45 -3.30
C PRO A 67 -19.56 12.09 -2.55
N LEU A 68 -19.51 10.91 -1.92
CA LEU A 68 -18.31 10.44 -1.21
C LEU A 68 -17.15 10.16 -2.18
N ILE A 69 -17.44 9.54 -3.33
CA ILE A 69 -16.45 9.30 -4.38
C ILE A 69 -15.95 10.63 -4.96
N ILE A 70 -16.86 11.57 -5.24
CA ILE A 70 -16.47 12.90 -5.74
C ILE A 70 -15.58 13.63 -4.72
N ALA A 71 -15.97 13.65 -3.46
CA ALA A 71 -15.18 14.29 -2.39
C ALA A 71 -13.79 13.65 -2.24
N ALA A 72 -13.70 12.33 -2.35
CA ALA A 72 -12.42 11.62 -2.28
C ALA A 72 -11.51 11.91 -3.48
N VAL A 73 -12.05 11.92 -4.71
CA VAL A 73 -11.28 12.25 -5.92
C VAL A 73 -10.82 13.71 -5.90
N ALA A 74 -11.70 14.64 -5.46
CA ALA A 74 -11.34 16.05 -5.30
C ALA A 74 -10.29 16.24 -4.20
N GLY A 75 -10.42 15.55 -3.07
CA GLY A 75 -9.44 15.57 -2.00
C GLY A 75 -8.09 14.97 -2.41
N ALA A 76 -8.08 13.91 -3.23
CA ALA A 76 -6.86 13.38 -3.83
C ALA A 76 -6.20 14.40 -4.76
N PHE A 77 -6.97 15.05 -5.64
CA PHE A 77 -6.47 16.15 -6.48
C PHE A 77 -5.78 17.23 -5.63
N LEU A 78 -6.46 17.74 -4.60
CA LEU A 78 -5.91 18.77 -3.73
C LEU A 78 -4.67 18.30 -2.96
N SER A 79 -4.64 17.03 -2.54
CA SER A 79 -3.49 16.45 -1.84
C SER A 79 -2.24 16.41 -2.73
N TYR A 80 -2.39 16.06 -4.02
CA TYR A 80 -1.26 16.03 -4.95
C TYR A 80 -0.81 17.44 -5.39
N ILE A 81 -1.73 18.43 -5.48
CA ILE A 81 -1.34 19.85 -5.62
C ILE A 81 -0.50 20.27 -4.41
N LEU A 82 -0.95 19.98 -3.18
CA LEU A 82 -0.23 20.35 -1.97
C LEU A 82 1.14 19.66 -1.90
N GLN A 83 1.24 18.38 -2.25
CA GLN A 83 2.51 17.66 -2.32
C GLN A 83 3.44 18.23 -3.40
N GLY A 84 2.91 18.60 -4.58
CA GLY A 84 3.67 19.22 -5.66
C GLY A 84 4.24 20.58 -5.24
N LEU A 85 3.41 21.44 -4.64
CA LEU A 85 3.86 22.74 -4.10
C LEU A 85 4.90 22.56 -2.99
N ALA A 86 4.66 21.63 -2.08
CA ALA A 86 5.58 21.32 -0.99
C ALA A 86 6.94 20.83 -1.52
N MET A 87 6.95 20.00 -2.56
CA MET A 87 8.16 19.53 -3.24
C MET A 87 8.87 20.68 -3.95
N GLN A 88 8.13 21.54 -4.65
CA GLN A 88 8.70 22.69 -5.37
C GLN A 88 9.39 23.69 -4.46
N TYR A 89 8.86 23.89 -3.24
CA TYR A 89 9.43 24.80 -2.25
C TYR A 89 10.23 24.08 -1.15
N MET A 90 10.47 22.78 -1.29
CA MET A 90 11.19 21.93 -0.33
C MET A 90 10.67 22.07 1.12
N LEU A 91 9.35 22.01 1.30
CA LEU A 91 8.69 22.18 2.58
C LEU A 91 8.17 20.81 3.11
N PHE A 92 8.81 20.30 4.16
CA PHE A 92 8.44 19.01 4.75
C PHE A 92 7.02 18.96 5.32
N LEU A 93 6.62 19.94 6.15
CA LEU A 93 5.32 19.90 6.83
C LEU A 93 4.12 19.93 5.87
N PRO A 94 4.07 20.81 4.84
CA PRO A 94 3.02 20.75 3.82
C PRO A 94 3.03 19.46 3.03
N PHE A 95 4.21 18.89 2.74
CA PHE A 95 4.32 17.60 2.09
C PHE A 95 3.69 16.49 2.94
N PHE A 96 4.07 16.44 4.23
CA PHE A 96 3.52 15.48 5.19
C PHE A 96 1.99 15.62 5.34
N ALA A 97 1.47 16.85 5.40
CA ALA A 97 0.03 17.11 5.42
C ALA A 97 -0.66 16.62 4.14
N GLY A 98 -0.06 16.85 2.96
CA GLY A 98 -0.55 16.32 1.69
C GLY A 98 -0.62 14.79 1.70
N ARG A 99 0.39 14.11 2.24
CA ARG A 99 0.41 12.65 2.42
C ARG A 99 -0.73 12.16 3.33
N ALA A 100 -0.98 12.86 4.43
CA ALA A 100 -2.07 12.55 5.34
C ALA A 100 -3.43 12.68 4.64
N VAL A 101 -3.67 13.78 3.91
CA VAL A 101 -4.88 14.00 3.12
C VAL A 101 -5.07 12.91 2.06
N ALA A 102 -3.99 12.52 1.35
CA ALA A 102 -4.04 11.42 0.39
C ALA A 102 -4.49 10.11 1.04
N GLY A 103 -3.97 9.77 2.22
CA GLY A 103 -4.37 8.60 3.00
C GLY A 103 -5.85 8.63 3.40
N LEU A 104 -6.33 9.78 3.89
CA LEU A 104 -7.74 9.96 4.24
C LEU A 104 -8.67 9.77 3.05
N THR A 105 -8.32 10.27 1.87
CA THR A 105 -9.14 10.18 0.67
C THR A 105 -9.15 8.80 0.03
N THR A 106 -8.07 8.05 0.14
CA THR A 106 -7.97 6.67 -0.38
C THR A 106 -8.88 5.69 0.38
N GLY A 107 -9.35 6.02 1.58
CA GLY A 107 -10.34 5.23 2.33
C GLY A 107 -11.65 4.97 1.57
N VAL A 108 -11.89 5.63 0.44
CA VAL A 108 -13.06 5.45 -0.44
C VAL A 108 -13.00 4.15 -1.28
N ASP A 109 -11.89 3.42 -1.33
CA ASP A 109 -11.73 2.24 -2.19
C ASP A 109 -12.81 1.18 -1.95
N GLY A 110 -13.16 0.90 -0.69
CA GLY A 110 -14.25 0.02 -0.33
C GLY A 110 -15.62 0.51 -0.84
N VAL A 111 -15.84 1.82 -0.83
CA VAL A 111 -17.07 2.43 -1.34
C VAL A 111 -17.16 2.31 -2.86
N ILE A 112 -16.05 2.45 -3.58
CA ILE A 112 -15.98 2.26 -5.04
C ILE A 112 -16.32 0.81 -5.39
N GLN A 113 -15.72 -0.17 -4.70
CA GLN A 113 -16.03 -1.58 -4.90
C GLN A 113 -17.50 -1.89 -4.62
N ALA A 114 -18.04 -1.39 -3.52
CA ALA A 114 -19.45 -1.54 -3.17
C ALA A 114 -20.37 -0.86 -4.22
N TYR A 115 -20.00 0.31 -4.73
CA TYR A 115 -20.73 0.99 -5.80
C TYR A 115 -20.77 0.15 -7.09
N LEU A 116 -19.64 -0.46 -7.47
CA LEU A 116 -19.57 -1.36 -8.62
C LEU A 116 -20.50 -2.57 -8.44
N LEU A 117 -20.46 -3.20 -7.26
CA LEU A 117 -21.28 -4.38 -6.96
C LEU A 117 -22.78 -4.08 -6.94
N ASP A 118 -23.19 -2.89 -6.51
CA ASP A 118 -24.61 -2.48 -6.52
C ASP A 118 -25.16 -2.25 -7.94
N ASN A 119 -24.28 -1.87 -8.87
CA ASN A 119 -24.66 -1.50 -10.23
C ASN A 119 -24.36 -2.59 -11.27
N CYS A 120 -23.87 -3.77 -10.86
CA CYS A 120 -23.57 -4.88 -11.76
C CYS A 120 -24.52 -6.10 -11.52
N PRO A 121 -24.83 -6.88 -12.58
CA PRO A 121 -25.54 -8.16 -12.44
C PRO A 121 -24.77 -9.13 -11.53
N ALA A 122 -25.52 -9.95 -10.76
CA ALA A 122 -24.95 -10.87 -9.78
C ALA A 122 -23.91 -11.81 -10.40
N GLU A 123 -24.16 -12.31 -11.63
CA GLU A 123 -23.30 -13.23 -12.36
C GLU A 123 -21.96 -12.60 -12.79
N LYS A 124 -21.90 -11.25 -12.86
CA LYS A 124 -20.70 -10.50 -13.29
C LYS A 124 -19.90 -9.90 -12.12
N ARG A 125 -20.35 -10.04 -10.88
CA ARG A 125 -19.72 -9.42 -9.70
C ARG A 125 -18.23 -9.80 -9.56
N ALA A 126 -17.90 -11.09 -9.68
CA ALA A 126 -16.52 -11.55 -9.60
C ALA A 126 -15.63 -10.92 -10.69
N LYS A 127 -16.17 -10.79 -11.92
CA LYS A 127 -15.45 -10.13 -13.03
C LYS A 127 -15.17 -8.65 -12.76
N TYR A 128 -16.13 -7.91 -12.23
CA TYR A 128 -15.94 -6.48 -11.93
C TYR A 128 -14.97 -6.27 -10.76
N LEU A 129 -15.00 -7.13 -9.73
CA LEU A 129 -14.00 -7.09 -8.65
C LEU A 129 -12.59 -7.41 -9.18
N SER A 130 -12.46 -8.36 -10.10
CA SER A 130 -11.17 -8.65 -10.73
C SER A 130 -10.61 -7.43 -11.49
N TYR A 131 -11.46 -6.63 -12.13
CA TYR A 131 -11.02 -5.40 -12.79
C TYR A 131 -10.48 -4.36 -11.81
N THR A 132 -11.02 -4.26 -10.60
CA THR A 132 -10.45 -3.36 -9.58
C THR A 132 -9.07 -3.81 -9.14
N LEU A 133 -8.86 -5.09 -8.87
CA LEU A 133 -7.55 -5.64 -8.51
C LEU A 133 -6.54 -5.48 -9.65
N PHE A 134 -6.98 -5.69 -10.89
CA PHE A 134 -6.17 -5.46 -12.08
C PHE A 134 -5.72 -3.99 -12.20
N ALA A 135 -6.65 -3.04 -12.05
CA ALA A 135 -6.35 -1.61 -12.08
C ALA A 135 -5.39 -1.21 -10.94
N MET A 136 -5.56 -1.79 -9.74
CA MET A 136 -4.64 -1.58 -8.61
C MET A 136 -3.22 -2.05 -8.93
N SER A 137 -3.07 -3.22 -9.55
CA SER A 137 -1.76 -3.75 -9.96
C SER A 137 -1.09 -2.90 -11.03
N ILE A 138 -1.85 -2.42 -12.02
CA ILE A 138 -1.34 -1.47 -13.02
C ILE A 138 -0.81 -0.21 -12.32
N GLY A 139 -1.57 0.36 -11.38
CA GLY A 139 -1.15 1.54 -10.63
C GLY A 139 0.19 1.34 -9.91
N LEU A 140 0.41 0.16 -9.38
CA LEU A 140 1.62 -0.15 -8.63
C LEU A 140 2.90 -0.13 -9.49
N PHE A 141 2.84 -0.57 -10.74
CA PHE A 141 4.01 -0.53 -11.63
C PHE A 141 4.09 0.75 -12.47
N VAL A 142 2.97 1.31 -12.89
CA VAL A 142 2.93 2.54 -13.70
C VAL A 142 3.37 3.75 -12.88
N GLY A 143 3.06 3.79 -11.58
CA GLY A 143 3.42 4.93 -10.72
C GLY A 143 4.91 5.27 -10.74
N PRO A 144 5.82 4.36 -10.37
CA PRO A 144 7.25 4.64 -10.44
C PRO A 144 7.75 4.96 -11.84
N MET A 145 7.24 4.28 -12.89
CA MET A 145 7.57 4.61 -14.29
C MET A 145 7.12 6.01 -14.68
N PHE A 146 5.95 6.44 -14.20
CA PHE A 146 5.44 7.79 -14.44
C PHE A 146 6.37 8.83 -13.81
N ALA A 147 6.87 8.59 -12.59
CA ALA A 147 7.89 9.42 -11.98
C ALA A 147 9.17 9.46 -12.82
N ALA A 148 9.68 8.31 -13.21
CA ALA A 148 10.89 8.18 -14.00
C ALA A 148 10.80 8.88 -15.37
N ALA A 149 9.61 8.92 -15.98
CA ALA A 149 9.38 9.58 -17.26
C ALA A 149 9.32 11.11 -17.16
N LEU A 150 8.93 11.65 -16.00
CA LEU A 150 8.69 13.08 -15.82
C LEU A 150 9.83 13.81 -15.12
N ILE A 151 10.69 13.11 -14.37
CA ILE A 151 11.83 13.71 -13.67
C ILE A 151 13.09 13.53 -14.51
N ASP A 152 13.82 14.63 -14.71
CA ASP A 152 15.21 14.53 -15.15
C ASP A 152 16.08 14.16 -13.93
N PRO A 153 16.72 12.96 -13.91
CA PRO A 153 17.50 12.49 -12.78
C PRO A 153 18.77 13.31 -12.52
N HIS A 154 19.20 14.12 -13.48
CA HIS A 154 20.34 15.03 -13.35
C HIS A 154 19.93 16.43 -12.93
N SER A 155 18.62 16.72 -12.86
CA SER A 155 18.13 18.02 -12.46
C SER A 155 18.29 18.23 -10.96
N THR A 156 18.90 19.35 -10.57
CA THR A 156 18.98 19.84 -9.20
C THR A 156 17.88 20.84 -8.87
N GLU A 157 16.96 21.08 -9.81
CA GLU A 157 15.88 22.06 -9.62
C GLU A 157 14.65 21.38 -9.00
N PRO A 158 14.15 21.89 -7.85
CA PRO A 158 12.99 21.33 -7.14
C PRO A 158 11.73 21.23 -8.01
N LEU A 159 11.56 22.16 -8.97
CA LEU A 159 10.44 22.15 -9.90
C LEU A 159 10.38 20.84 -10.70
N SER A 160 11.53 20.34 -11.18
CA SER A 160 11.57 19.06 -11.92
C SER A 160 11.03 17.88 -11.09
N TRP A 161 11.34 17.86 -9.80
CA TRP A 161 10.91 16.82 -8.86
C TRP A 161 9.46 16.96 -8.42
N SER A 162 8.86 18.15 -8.60
CA SER A 162 7.44 18.40 -8.32
C SER A 162 6.51 17.97 -9.46
N VAL A 163 7.01 17.89 -10.71
CA VAL A 163 6.21 17.59 -11.92
C VAL A 163 5.37 16.33 -11.82
N PRO A 164 5.86 15.18 -11.28
CA PRO A 164 5.04 13.98 -11.14
C PRO A 164 3.80 14.16 -10.24
N PHE A 165 3.91 14.99 -9.21
CA PHE A 165 2.78 15.30 -8.32
C PHE A 165 1.72 16.13 -9.05
N TYR A 166 2.12 17.14 -9.82
CA TYR A 166 1.21 17.92 -10.65
C TYR A 166 0.60 17.07 -11.76
N GLY A 167 1.37 16.15 -12.35
CA GLY A 167 0.88 15.18 -13.32
C GLY A 167 -0.21 14.27 -12.73
N LEU A 168 -0.01 13.77 -11.51
CA LEU A 168 -1.05 13.01 -10.80
C LEU A 168 -2.26 13.87 -10.46
N ALA A 169 -2.07 15.10 -10.02
CA ALA A 169 -3.17 16.02 -9.79
C ALA A 169 -4.00 16.22 -11.08
N ALA A 170 -3.35 16.41 -12.23
CA ALA A 170 -4.03 16.51 -13.52
C ALA A 170 -4.81 15.23 -13.86
N VAL A 171 -4.26 14.04 -13.60
CA VAL A 171 -4.98 12.76 -13.77
C VAL A 171 -6.23 12.71 -12.89
N PHE A 172 -6.14 13.09 -11.62
CA PHE A 172 -7.30 13.12 -10.72
C PHE A 172 -8.34 14.16 -11.15
N LEU A 173 -7.91 15.31 -11.68
CA LEU A 173 -8.82 16.32 -12.24
C LEU A 173 -9.56 15.77 -13.48
N VAL A 174 -8.84 15.08 -14.38
CA VAL A 174 -9.45 14.44 -15.56
C VAL A 174 -10.44 13.34 -15.15
N ILE A 175 -10.12 12.54 -14.12
CA ILE A 175 -11.01 11.50 -13.59
C ILE A 175 -12.24 12.13 -12.90
N LEU A 176 -12.10 13.28 -12.27
CA LEU A 176 -13.20 13.96 -11.57
C LEU A 176 -14.36 14.30 -12.51
N ILE A 177 -14.05 14.67 -13.76
CA ILE A 177 -15.05 15.03 -14.78
C ILE A 177 -16.03 13.86 -15.03
N PRO A 178 -15.60 12.66 -15.49
CA PRO A 178 -16.51 11.56 -15.72
C PRO A 178 -17.19 11.06 -14.42
N VAL A 179 -16.54 11.17 -13.28
CA VAL A 179 -17.18 10.82 -11.99
C VAL A 179 -18.36 11.74 -11.69
N ILE A 180 -18.25 13.03 -11.96
CA ILE A 180 -19.35 13.99 -11.77
C ILE A 180 -20.50 13.74 -12.76
N TYR A 181 -20.18 13.57 -14.05
CA TYR A 181 -21.20 13.53 -15.10
C TYR A 181 -21.79 12.14 -15.33
N PHE A 182 -20.98 11.09 -15.34
CA PHE A 182 -21.42 9.75 -15.76
C PHE A 182 -21.77 8.80 -14.60
N LEU A 183 -21.32 9.05 -13.38
CA LEU A 183 -21.73 8.19 -12.26
C LEU A 183 -23.23 8.40 -11.99
N PRO A 184 -24.07 7.33 -12.00
CA PRO A 184 -25.48 7.44 -11.64
C PRO A 184 -25.68 8.00 -10.24
N LYS A 185 -26.66 8.91 -10.07
CA LYS A 185 -26.94 9.54 -8.77
C LYS A 185 -27.51 8.57 -7.71
N ARG A 186 -28.00 7.40 -8.11
CA ARG A 186 -28.78 6.50 -7.26
C ARG A 186 -28.20 5.09 -7.24
N SER A 187 -27.60 4.70 -6.14
CA SER A 187 -27.49 3.28 -5.77
C SER A 187 -28.85 2.83 -5.24
N LYS A 188 -29.41 1.73 -5.77
CA LYS A 188 -30.74 1.23 -5.43
C LYS A 188 -30.95 0.91 -3.93
N ASN A 189 -29.86 0.75 -3.16
CA ASN A 189 -29.90 0.32 -1.76
C ASN A 189 -29.65 1.43 -0.71
N ALA A 190 -29.50 2.70 -1.11
CA ALA A 190 -29.22 3.82 -0.18
C ALA A 190 -30.44 4.27 0.64
N LEU A 191 -31.57 3.53 0.62
CA LEU A 191 -32.82 3.90 1.29
C LEU A 191 -33.35 2.87 2.31
N ALA A 192 -32.55 1.86 2.65
CA ALA A 192 -32.89 0.97 3.77
C ALA A 192 -32.53 1.67 5.09
N ASN A 193 -33.47 2.44 5.56
CA ASN A 193 -33.64 3.10 6.86
C ASN A 193 -32.91 2.47 8.05
N LYS A 194 -31.58 2.70 8.19
CA LYS A 194 -30.93 2.66 9.50
C LYS A 194 -29.87 3.74 9.51
N LYS A 195 -30.20 4.91 10.09
CA LYS A 195 -29.21 5.90 10.52
C LYS A 195 -28.30 5.25 11.55
N THR A 196 -27.25 4.58 11.11
CA THR A 196 -26.18 4.13 11.99
C THR A 196 -25.42 5.36 12.46
N LYS A 197 -25.20 5.49 13.77
CA LYS A 197 -24.38 6.58 14.31
C LYS A 197 -22.96 6.44 13.73
N LEU A 198 -22.40 7.56 13.28
CA LEU A 198 -21.01 7.60 12.81
C LEU A 198 -20.09 7.17 13.94
N ASP A 199 -19.39 6.07 13.75
CA ASP A 199 -18.46 5.52 14.74
C ASP A 199 -17.01 5.73 14.27
N TRP A 200 -16.39 6.79 14.77
CA TRP A 200 -15.00 7.15 14.49
C TRP A 200 -13.99 6.07 14.88
N LEU A 201 -14.39 5.18 15.78
CA LEU A 201 -13.57 4.09 16.29
C LEU A 201 -13.97 2.73 15.70
N ALA A 202 -14.80 2.71 14.65
CA ALA A 202 -15.28 1.46 14.06
C ALA A 202 -14.14 0.51 13.70
N GLY A 203 -13.08 0.99 13.03
CA GLY A 203 -11.92 0.16 12.67
C GLY A 203 -11.21 -0.44 13.89
N ILE A 204 -11.08 0.33 14.98
CA ILE A 204 -10.48 -0.17 16.22
C ILE A 204 -11.40 -1.18 16.90
N LYS A 205 -12.72 -0.95 16.88
CA LYS A 205 -13.71 -1.88 17.47
C LYS A 205 -13.77 -3.18 16.67
N ASP A 206 -13.75 -3.10 15.36
CA ASP A 206 -13.71 -4.28 14.48
C ASP A 206 -12.42 -5.07 14.68
N LEU A 207 -11.28 -4.41 14.78
CA LEU A 207 -10.01 -5.02 15.10
C LEU A 207 -10.07 -5.71 16.47
N LYS A 208 -10.61 -5.03 17.51
CA LYS A 208 -10.79 -5.60 18.85
C LYS A 208 -11.74 -6.80 18.82
N SER A 209 -12.81 -6.77 18.04
CA SER A 209 -13.76 -7.87 17.91
C SER A 209 -13.14 -9.08 17.21
N SER A 210 -12.38 -8.87 16.12
CA SER A 210 -11.66 -9.95 15.44
C SER A 210 -10.59 -10.57 16.32
N TRP A 211 -9.95 -9.79 17.19
CA TRP A 211 -8.92 -10.27 18.13
C TRP A 211 -9.46 -11.18 19.25
N ARG A 212 -10.77 -11.14 19.51
CA ARG A 212 -11.42 -12.05 20.47
C ARG A 212 -11.60 -13.47 19.93
N GLU A 213 -11.69 -13.63 18.62
CA GLU A 213 -11.79 -14.94 17.97
C GLU A 213 -10.38 -15.55 17.85
N VAL A 214 -10.18 -16.71 18.49
CA VAL A 214 -8.84 -17.31 18.65
C VAL A 214 -8.15 -17.57 17.32
N ASP A 215 -8.86 -18.10 16.33
CA ASP A 215 -8.29 -18.44 15.02
C ASP A 215 -7.98 -17.21 14.19
N LEU A 216 -8.84 -16.18 14.24
CA LEU A 216 -8.59 -14.89 13.59
C LEU A 216 -7.35 -14.22 14.21
N ARG A 217 -7.23 -14.21 15.52
CA ARG A 217 -6.07 -13.67 16.23
C ARG A 217 -4.78 -14.40 15.85
N LYS A 218 -4.80 -15.75 15.84
CA LYS A 218 -3.63 -16.56 15.45
C LYS A 218 -3.15 -16.25 14.03
N LEU A 219 -4.06 -16.03 13.07
CA LEU A 219 -3.71 -15.66 11.70
C LEU A 219 -3.26 -14.19 11.60
N SER A 220 -3.87 -13.30 12.39
CA SER A 220 -3.56 -11.86 12.34
C SER A 220 -2.14 -11.54 12.80
N ILE A 221 -1.56 -12.33 13.72
CA ILE A 221 -0.18 -12.11 14.19
C ILE A 221 0.84 -12.25 13.05
N PRO A 222 0.96 -13.39 12.33
CA PRO A 222 1.89 -13.49 11.21
C PRO A 222 1.53 -12.54 10.07
N PHE A 223 0.24 -12.25 9.85
CA PHE A 223 -0.19 -11.28 8.85
C PHE A 223 0.35 -9.87 9.13
N ILE A 224 0.24 -9.39 10.37
CA ILE A 224 0.79 -8.09 10.79
C ILE A 224 2.32 -8.09 10.68
N ILE A 225 2.98 -9.12 11.17
CA ILE A 225 4.45 -9.21 11.18
C ILE A 225 5.01 -9.15 9.76
N VAL A 226 4.49 -9.96 8.83
CA VAL A 226 5.00 -9.98 7.45
C VAL A 226 4.71 -8.67 6.72
N ASN A 227 3.50 -8.09 6.89
CA ASN A 227 3.17 -6.82 6.23
C ASN A 227 3.96 -5.64 6.81
N ALA A 228 4.20 -5.59 8.13
CA ALA A 228 5.06 -4.58 8.74
C ALA A 228 6.52 -4.75 8.31
N ALA A 229 7.03 -5.98 8.29
CA ALA A 229 8.37 -6.29 7.81
C ALA A 229 8.55 -5.89 6.34
N PHE A 230 7.55 -6.17 5.49
CA PHE A 230 7.56 -5.76 4.09
C PHE A 230 7.46 -4.22 3.92
N GLY A 231 6.68 -3.52 4.75
CA GLY A 231 6.66 -2.06 4.79
C GLY A 231 8.04 -1.49 5.10
N CYS A 232 8.70 -2.05 6.10
CA CYS A 232 10.07 -1.69 6.45
C CYS A 232 11.04 -1.97 5.28
N TYR A 233 10.92 -3.13 4.61
CA TYR A 233 11.68 -3.46 3.41
C TYR A 233 11.48 -2.44 2.29
N MET A 234 10.24 -2.07 1.99
CA MET A 234 9.90 -1.13 0.92
C MET A 234 10.65 0.20 1.08
N ALA A 235 10.60 0.80 2.27
CA ALA A 235 11.28 2.07 2.53
C ALA A 235 12.81 1.89 2.58
N SER A 236 13.29 0.88 3.30
CA SER A 236 14.74 0.66 3.46
C SER A 236 15.41 0.25 2.15
N SER A 237 14.74 -0.50 1.27
CA SER A 237 15.31 -0.93 0.00
C SER A 237 15.57 0.23 -0.96
N ALA A 238 14.71 1.28 -0.98
CA ALA A 238 14.93 2.47 -1.77
C ALA A 238 16.26 3.16 -1.39
N VAL A 239 16.44 3.42 -0.08
CA VAL A 239 17.66 4.03 0.45
C VAL A 239 18.88 3.12 0.28
N TRP A 240 18.69 1.81 0.43
CA TRP A 240 19.78 0.85 0.31
C TRP A 240 20.30 0.73 -1.12
N VAL A 241 19.46 0.64 -2.15
CA VAL A 241 19.88 0.55 -3.56
C VAL A 241 20.57 1.84 -4.01
N GLU A 242 20.08 3.00 -3.54
CA GLU A 242 20.71 4.29 -3.77
C GLU A 242 22.14 4.32 -3.22
N LYS A 243 22.32 3.99 -1.93
CA LYS A 243 23.63 4.06 -1.26
C LYS A 243 24.60 2.96 -1.64
N SER A 244 24.11 1.72 -1.74
CA SER A 244 24.98 0.54 -1.87
C SER A 244 25.26 0.17 -3.32
N LEU A 245 24.35 0.54 -4.25
CA LEU A 245 24.45 0.22 -5.66
C LEU A 245 24.62 1.47 -6.54
N GLY A 246 24.48 2.66 -5.96
CA GLY A 246 24.56 3.93 -6.70
C GLY A 246 23.39 4.15 -7.66
N PHE A 247 22.22 3.55 -7.37
CA PHE A 247 21.06 3.69 -8.23
C PHE A 247 20.56 5.13 -8.23
N ASN A 248 20.39 5.68 -9.41
CA ASN A 248 19.71 6.96 -9.59
C ASN A 248 18.18 6.79 -9.52
N MET A 249 17.44 7.89 -9.53
CA MET A 249 15.97 7.92 -9.43
C MET A 249 15.28 7.05 -10.48
N ARG A 250 15.80 6.97 -11.72
CA ARG A 250 15.22 6.11 -12.78
C ARG A 250 15.42 4.64 -12.50
N GLU A 251 16.59 4.27 -12.01
CA GLU A 251 16.91 2.88 -11.64
C GLU A 251 16.09 2.42 -10.44
N ILE A 252 15.90 3.29 -9.43
CA ILE A 252 15.01 3.04 -8.30
C ILE A 252 13.57 2.88 -8.78
N SER A 253 13.12 3.72 -9.70
CA SER A 253 11.77 3.62 -10.28
C SER A 253 11.58 2.31 -11.05
N LEU A 254 12.57 1.91 -11.86
CA LEU A 254 12.54 0.63 -12.56
C LEU A 254 12.54 -0.55 -11.58
N PHE A 255 13.33 -0.47 -10.51
CA PHE A 255 13.42 -1.48 -9.46
C PHE A 255 12.03 -1.75 -8.84
N PHE A 256 11.28 -0.71 -8.45
CA PHE A 256 9.91 -0.87 -7.93
C PHE A 256 8.91 -1.28 -9.01
N SER A 257 9.08 -0.82 -10.24
CA SER A 257 8.20 -1.21 -11.35
C SER A 257 8.29 -2.69 -11.67
N VAL A 258 9.50 -3.27 -11.61
CA VAL A 258 9.68 -4.74 -11.76
C VAL A 258 8.91 -5.49 -10.67
N GLY A 259 8.93 -5.00 -9.43
CA GLY A 259 8.10 -5.55 -8.36
C GLY A 259 6.59 -5.47 -8.67
N GLY A 260 6.12 -4.33 -9.18
CA GLY A 260 4.73 -4.15 -9.58
C GLY A 260 4.30 -5.12 -10.69
N VAL A 261 5.14 -5.32 -11.72
CA VAL A 261 4.92 -6.31 -12.78
C VAL A 261 4.87 -7.73 -12.21
N ALA A 262 5.79 -8.07 -11.31
CA ALA A 262 5.78 -9.38 -10.65
C ALA A 262 4.48 -9.61 -9.86
N SER A 263 3.99 -8.60 -9.13
CA SER A 263 2.70 -8.67 -8.44
C SER A 263 1.54 -8.89 -9.40
N PHE A 264 1.52 -8.19 -10.53
CA PHE A 264 0.49 -8.33 -11.56
C PHE A 264 0.37 -9.78 -12.05
N PHE A 265 1.48 -10.39 -12.47
CA PHE A 265 1.49 -11.78 -12.90
C PHE A 265 1.16 -12.75 -11.75
N THR A 266 1.62 -12.43 -10.55
CA THR A 266 1.34 -13.25 -9.37
C THR A 266 -0.15 -13.27 -9.06
N TYR A 267 -0.82 -12.13 -9.00
CA TYR A 267 -2.25 -12.05 -8.74
C TYR A 267 -3.09 -12.69 -9.83
N GLY A 268 -2.73 -12.47 -11.11
CA GLY A 268 -3.51 -12.94 -12.25
C GLY A 268 -3.32 -14.42 -12.63
N LEU A 269 -2.09 -14.93 -12.49
CA LEU A 269 -1.73 -16.23 -13.05
C LEU A 269 -1.27 -17.25 -12.03
N PHE A 270 -0.40 -16.85 -11.09
CA PHE A 270 0.27 -17.79 -10.21
C PHE A 270 -0.52 -18.11 -8.95
N ALA A 271 -1.07 -17.08 -8.28
CA ALA A 271 -1.70 -17.27 -6.98
C ALA A 271 -2.92 -18.19 -7.02
N PRO A 272 -3.87 -18.09 -7.96
CA PRO A 272 -5.01 -19.02 -8.02
C PRO A 272 -4.57 -20.46 -8.23
N LYS A 273 -3.54 -20.69 -9.08
CA LYS A 273 -3.02 -22.03 -9.37
C LYS A 273 -2.29 -22.63 -8.16
N LEU A 274 -1.45 -21.83 -7.49
CA LEU A 274 -0.67 -22.30 -6.35
C LEU A 274 -1.56 -22.54 -5.13
N ILE A 275 -2.50 -21.64 -4.84
CA ILE A 275 -3.45 -21.80 -3.74
C ILE A 275 -4.35 -23.02 -3.99
N GLY A 276 -4.84 -23.22 -5.23
CA GLY A 276 -5.64 -24.37 -5.58
C GLY A 276 -4.90 -25.71 -5.47
N LYS A 277 -3.59 -25.72 -5.79
CA LYS A 277 -2.77 -26.95 -5.77
C LYS A 277 -2.22 -27.31 -4.39
N PHE A 278 -1.74 -26.31 -3.63
CA PHE A 278 -1.00 -26.53 -2.38
C PHE A 278 -1.78 -26.11 -1.13
N GLY A 279 -2.92 -25.45 -1.29
CA GLY A 279 -3.73 -24.90 -0.21
C GLY A 279 -3.19 -23.56 0.30
N ALA A 280 -4.09 -22.67 0.71
CA ALA A 280 -3.76 -21.30 1.13
C ALA A 280 -2.76 -21.25 2.30
N GLN A 281 -2.87 -22.14 3.29
CA GLN A 281 -1.97 -22.15 4.45
C GLN A 281 -0.50 -22.43 4.07
N ASN A 282 -0.27 -23.42 3.20
CA ASN A 282 1.07 -23.75 2.75
C ASN A 282 1.64 -22.63 1.87
N VAL A 283 0.83 -22.11 0.93
CA VAL A 283 1.25 -21.00 0.08
C VAL A 283 1.64 -19.79 0.94
N ALA A 284 0.86 -19.40 1.95
CA ALA A 284 1.18 -18.31 2.86
C ALA A 284 2.52 -18.53 3.58
N LYS A 285 2.73 -19.75 4.15
CA LYS A 285 3.98 -20.09 4.82
C LYS A 285 5.21 -19.96 3.93
N TYR A 286 5.16 -20.60 2.77
CA TYR A 286 6.31 -20.60 1.85
C TYR A 286 6.53 -19.25 1.19
N SER A 287 5.47 -18.44 1.03
CA SER A 287 5.60 -17.05 0.56
C SER A 287 6.36 -16.17 1.55
N ALA A 288 6.15 -16.36 2.85
CA ALA A 288 6.93 -15.66 3.88
C ALA A 288 8.43 -16.06 3.82
N VAL A 289 8.71 -17.35 3.59
CA VAL A 289 10.10 -17.83 3.36
C VAL A 289 10.68 -17.20 2.09
N LEU A 290 9.91 -17.14 1.00
CA LEU A 290 10.35 -16.53 -0.26
C LEU A 290 10.77 -15.07 -0.05
N ILE A 291 9.95 -14.26 0.68
CA ILE A 291 10.27 -12.87 1.02
C ILE A 291 11.59 -12.80 1.79
N GLY A 292 11.73 -13.60 2.85
CA GLY A 292 12.93 -13.59 3.69
C GLY A 292 14.19 -13.97 2.94
N VAL A 293 14.12 -15.06 2.15
CA VAL A 293 15.27 -15.55 1.35
C VAL A 293 15.60 -14.57 0.23
N ALA A 294 14.63 -14.03 -0.50
CA ALA A 294 14.86 -13.06 -1.56
C ALA A 294 15.50 -11.77 -1.02
N THR A 295 15.03 -11.29 0.14
CA THR A 295 15.62 -10.12 0.81
C THR A 295 17.06 -10.39 1.24
N PHE A 296 17.31 -11.54 1.86
CA PHE A 296 18.67 -11.92 2.27
C PHE A 296 19.60 -12.09 1.06
N ALA A 297 19.14 -12.76 0.01
CA ALA A 297 19.90 -12.95 -1.22
C ALA A 297 20.25 -11.61 -1.88
N MET A 298 19.34 -10.62 -1.87
CA MET A 298 19.59 -9.28 -2.39
C MET A 298 20.69 -8.54 -1.61
N LEU A 299 20.81 -8.77 -0.30
CA LEU A 299 21.85 -8.18 0.53
C LEU A 299 23.26 -8.76 0.21
N VAL A 300 23.31 -10.03 -0.19
CA VAL A 300 24.57 -10.74 -0.46
C VAL A 300 24.96 -10.64 -1.94
N LEU A 301 24.02 -10.85 -2.84
CA LEU A 301 24.25 -10.92 -4.29
C LEU A 301 23.93 -9.57 -4.94
N ARG A 302 24.92 -8.66 -4.97
CA ARG A 302 24.78 -7.26 -5.40
C ARG A 302 25.19 -7.01 -6.86
N MET A 303 25.17 -8.04 -7.73
CA MET A 303 25.78 -7.96 -9.05
C MET A 303 24.74 -7.80 -10.15
N GLY A 304 24.99 -6.89 -11.08
CA GLY A 304 24.22 -6.73 -12.31
C GLY A 304 22.71 -6.58 -12.10
N ALA A 305 21.92 -7.42 -12.74
CA ALA A 305 20.44 -7.39 -12.68
C ALA A 305 19.84 -8.14 -11.47
N LEU A 306 20.63 -8.79 -10.62
CA LEU A 306 20.14 -9.62 -9.51
C LEU A 306 19.24 -8.84 -8.53
N PRO A 307 19.51 -7.57 -8.15
CA PRO A 307 18.61 -6.80 -7.30
C PRO A 307 17.19 -6.70 -7.85
N TYR A 308 17.03 -6.53 -9.17
CA TYR A 308 15.71 -6.50 -9.82
C TYR A 308 15.00 -7.86 -9.76
N VAL A 309 15.74 -8.95 -9.92
CA VAL A 309 15.21 -10.32 -9.81
C VAL A 309 14.70 -10.58 -8.39
N PHE A 310 15.50 -10.23 -7.38
CA PHE A 310 15.07 -10.41 -5.98
C PHE A 310 13.92 -9.48 -5.60
N MET A 311 13.84 -8.29 -6.18
CA MET A 311 12.68 -7.40 -6.04
C MET A 311 11.41 -8.06 -6.60
N ALA A 312 11.49 -8.70 -7.78
CA ALA A 312 10.39 -9.44 -8.35
C ALA A 312 9.92 -10.59 -7.42
N PHE A 313 10.86 -11.35 -6.85
CA PHE A 313 10.53 -12.43 -5.90
C PHE A 313 9.92 -11.90 -4.59
N ASN A 314 10.39 -10.77 -4.07
CA ASN A 314 9.81 -10.14 -2.89
C ASN A 314 8.34 -9.74 -3.13
N PHE A 315 8.07 -9.08 -4.26
CA PHE A 315 6.70 -8.67 -4.59
C PHE A 315 5.80 -9.84 -4.95
N ALA A 316 6.31 -10.87 -5.61
CA ALA A 316 5.58 -12.13 -5.80
C ALA A 316 5.26 -12.79 -4.46
N GLY A 317 6.23 -12.83 -3.56
CA GLY A 317 6.06 -13.39 -2.21
C GLY A 317 4.99 -12.68 -1.41
N ILE A 318 5.03 -11.34 -1.32
CA ILE A 318 4.01 -10.59 -0.56
C ILE A 318 2.62 -10.70 -1.19
N SER A 319 2.53 -10.75 -2.53
CA SER A 319 1.27 -10.92 -3.24
C SER A 319 0.64 -12.30 -2.97
N LEU A 320 1.44 -13.36 -3.01
CA LEU A 320 1.00 -14.71 -2.64
C LEU A 320 0.59 -14.78 -1.17
N PHE A 321 1.39 -14.22 -0.28
CA PHE A 321 1.12 -14.18 1.15
C PHE A 321 -0.22 -13.49 1.45
N TYR A 322 -0.40 -12.29 0.89
CA TYR A 322 -1.61 -11.49 1.10
C TYR A 322 -2.87 -12.21 0.64
N LEU A 323 -2.88 -12.70 -0.63
CA LEU A 323 -4.05 -13.42 -1.17
C LEU A 323 -4.36 -14.70 -0.39
N SER A 324 -3.32 -15.45 -0.02
CA SER A 324 -3.50 -16.68 0.77
C SER A 324 -4.11 -16.37 2.14
N CYS A 325 -3.65 -15.32 2.81
CA CYS A 325 -4.24 -14.90 4.09
C CYS A 325 -5.68 -14.42 3.93
N ILE A 326 -6.02 -13.68 2.87
CA ILE A 326 -7.39 -13.27 2.56
C ILE A 326 -8.30 -14.47 2.33
N ASP A 327 -7.82 -15.50 1.60
CA ASP A 327 -8.57 -16.74 1.40
C ASP A 327 -8.83 -17.48 2.72
N ILE A 328 -7.81 -17.59 3.58
CA ILE A 328 -7.94 -18.19 4.91
C ILE A 328 -8.93 -17.38 5.78
N TYR A 329 -8.80 -16.05 5.85
CA TYR A 329 -9.73 -15.20 6.61
C TYR A 329 -11.18 -15.40 6.16
N SER A 330 -11.41 -15.46 4.85
CA SER A 330 -12.76 -15.69 4.31
C SER A 330 -13.32 -17.06 4.64
N GLY A 331 -12.46 -18.06 4.82
CA GLY A 331 -12.83 -19.43 5.20
C GLY A 331 -13.06 -19.63 6.72
N LEU A 332 -12.53 -18.73 7.55
CA LEU A 332 -12.73 -18.80 9.01
C LEU A 332 -14.06 -18.21 9.47
N VAL A 333 -14.73 -17.41 8.66
CA VAL A 333 -16.00 -16.75 9.00
C VAL A 333 -17.15 -17.23 8.13
N SER A 334 -18.40 -17.09 8.63
CA SER A 334 -19.61 -17.41 7.87
C SER A 334 -19.75 -16.50 6.63
N ALA A 335 -20.50 -16.95 5.62
CA ALA A 335 -20.72 -16.19 4.38
C ALA A 335 -21.24 -14.76 4.62
N GLN A 336 -22.09 -14.58 5.64
CA GLN A 336 -22.66 -13.28 6.02
C GLN A 336 -21.62 -12.30 6.60
N ARG A 337 -20.53 -12.83 7.22
CA ARG A 337 -19.47 -12.02 7.85
C ARG A 337 -18.23 -11.85 6.96
N ARG A 338 -18.18 -12.45 5.76
CA ARG A 338 -17.02 -12.34 4.87
C ARG A 338 -16.66 -10.90 4.53
N GLY A 339 -17.66 -10.06 4.21
CA GLY A 339 -17.43 -8.64 3.91
C GLY A 339 -16.81 -7.89 5.09
N TRP A 340 -17.30 -8.11 6.31
CA TRP A 340 -16.72 -7.56 7.53
C TRP A 340 -15.26 -8.02 7.71
N MET A 341 -14.98 -9.29 7.53
CA MET A 341 -13.62 -9.83 7.70
C MET A 341 -12.63 -9.27 6.67
N LEU A 342 -13.06 -9.09 5.42
CA LEU A 342 -12.24 -8.46 4.39
C LEU A 342 -11.91 -7.00 4.73
N SER A 343 -12.86 -6.27 5.29
CA SER A 343 -12.62 -4.90 5.78
C SER A 343 -11.61 -4.89 6.94
N VAL A 344 -11.73 -5.82 7.90
CA VAL A 344 -10.76 -5.98 9.00
C VAL A 344 -9.37 -6.31 8.47
N ALA A 345 -9.26 -7.23 7.51
CA ALA A 345 -7.98 -7.62 6.91
C ALA A 345 -7.32 -6.44 6.18
N SER A 346 -8.09 -5.64 5.44
CA SER A 346 -7.60 -4.43 4.78
C SER A 346 -7.10 -3.38 5.79
N SER A 347 -7.84 -3.21 6.89
CA SER A 347 -7.43 -2.30 7.99
C SER A 347 -6.14 -2.80 8.67
N LEU A 348 -6.05 -4.11 8.96
CA LEU A 348 -4.83 -4.72 9.49
C LEU A 348 -3.64 -4.54 8.56
N TRP A 349 -3.84 -4.72 7.25
CA TRP A 349 -2.81 -4.48 6.25
C TRP A 349 -2.33 -3.04 6.26
N GLY A 350 -3.25 -2.06 6.22
CA GLY A 350 -2.91 -0.63 6.22
C GLY A 350 -2.15 -0.23 7.48
N LEU A 351 -2.60 -0.68 8.66
CA LEU A 351 -1.92 -0.41 9.92
C LEU A 351 -0.52 -1.03 9.95
N ALA A 352 -0.39 -2.31 9.60
CA ALA A 352 0.88 -3.03 9.61
C ALA A 352 1.87 -2.41 8.62
N GLN A 353 1.43 -2.10 7.41
CA GLN A 353 2.24 -1.45 6.38
C GLN A 353 2.72 -0.06 6.85
N GLY A 354 1.79 0.74 7.41
CA GLY A 354 2.11 2.09 7.91
C GLY A 354 3.12 2.08 9.05
N LEU A 355 2.93 1.17 10.01
CA LEU A 355 3.88 0.99 11.12
C LEU A 355 5.24 0.51 10.60
N GLY A 356 5.27 -0.41 9.64
CA GLY A 356 6.52 -0.89 9.03
C GLY A 356 7.28 0.21 8.31
N LEU A 357 6.58 1.02 7.51
CA LEU A 357 7.16 2.19 6.83
C LEU A 357 7.69 3.23 7.83
N ALA A 358 6.93 3.54 8.89
CA ALA A 358 7.39 4.46 9.93
C ALA A 358 8.59 3.90 10.71
N LEU A 359 8.55 2.60 11.08
CA LEU A 359 9.64 1.92 11.76
C LEU A 359 10.92 1.90 10.93
N SER A 360 10.82 1.84 9.61
CA SER A 360 11.99 1.89 8.72
C SER A 360 12.79 3.16 8.92
N GLY A 361 12.12 4.31 9.11
CA GLY A 361 12.79 5.59 9.40
C GLY A 361 13.63 5.52 10.67
N PHE A 362 13.08 4.93 11.74
CA PHE A 362 13.81 4.71 12.97
C PHE A 362 15.01 3.76 12.77
N ILE A 363 14.80 2.62 12.11
CA ILE A 363 15.88 1.66 11.84
C ILE A 363 16.96 2.27 10.95
N CYS A 364 16.57 3.01 9.90
CA CYS A 364 17.53 3.69 9.02
C CYS A 364 18.32 4.76 9.75
N ALA A 365 17.70 5.46 10.72
CA ALA A 365 18.36 6.51 11.50
C ALA A 365 19.49 5.97 12.40
N TYR A 366 19.32 4.79 13.00
CA TYR A 366 20.23 4.26 14.01
C TYR A 366 21.06 3.04 13.55
N ILE A 367 20.54 2.25 12.62
CA ILE A 367 21.17 0.99 12.15
C ILE A 367 21.55 1.11 10.67
N GLY A 368 20.90 2.02 9.94
CA GLY A 368 21.05 2.17 8.50
C GLY A 368 20.05 1.34 7.69
N ALA A 369 19.96 1.59 6.39
CA ALA A 369 19.03 0.93 5.48
C ALA A 369 19.23 -0.60 5.40
N PHE A 370 20.45 -1.08 5.54
CA PHE A 370 20.77 -2.50 5.69
C PHE A 370 20.00 -3.15 6.84
N GLY A 371 19.91 -2.46 7.99
CA GLY A 371 19.18 -2.96 9.16
C GLY A 371 17.70 -3.19 8.91
N GLY A 372 17.04 -2.31 8.13
CA GLY A 372 15.63 -2.48 7.77
C GLY A 372 15.38 -3.68 6.85
N MET A 373 16.31 -3.98 5.96
CA MET A 373 16.24 -5.17 5.10
C MET A 373 16.49 -6.46 5.91
N VAL A 374 17.47 -6.46 6.80
CA VAL A 374 17.73 -7.59 7.72
C VAL A 374 16.51 -7.83 8.62
N PHE A 375 15.90 -6.77 9.15
CA PHE A 375 14.65 -6.86 9.91
C PHE A 375 13.57 -7.59 9.10
N CYS A 376 13.35 -7.18 7.84
CA CYS A 376 12.37 -7.84 6.97
C CYS A 376 12.71 -9.34 6.79
N ALA A 377 13.95 -9.68 6.46
CA ALA A 377 14.36 -11.06 6.24
C ALA A 377 14.10 -11.93 7.47
N ILE A 378 14.50 -11.46 8.65
CA ILE A 378 14.34 -12.20 9.92
C ILE A 378 12.85 -12.39 10.24
N PHE A 379 12.04 -11.34 10.21
CA PHE A 379 10.63 -11.41 10.61
C PHE A 379 9.76 -12.15 9.59
N ALA A 380 10.09 -12.08 8.30
CA ALA A 380 9.43 -12.89 7.28
C ALA A 380 9.74 -14.39 7.49
N LEU A 381 11.01 -14.76 7.73
CA LEU A 381 11.38 -16.14 8.04
C LEU A 381 10.78 -16.63 9.38
N PHE A 382 10.80 -15.79 10.41
CA PHE A 382 10.19 -16.10 11.69
C PHE A 382 8.69 -16.37 11.57
N SER A 383 7.99 -15.67 10.68
CA SER A 383 6.57 -15.87 10.41
C SER A 383 6.24 -17.30 9.98
N TYR A 384 7.15 -18.01 9.30
CA TYR A 384 6.96 -19.41 8.94
C TYR A 384 6.73 -20.31 10.16
N TYR A 385 7.47 -20.08 11.24
CA TYR A 385 7.39 -20.89 12.46
C TYR A 385 6.12 -20.59 13.28
N ILE A 386 5.71 -19.34 13.32
CA ILE A 386 4.53 -18.92 14.11
C ILE A 386 3.21 -19.06 13.31
N PHE A 387 3.29 -19.42 12.02
CA PHE A 387 2.09 -19.52 11.20
C PHE A 387 1.18 -20.66 11.72
N PRO A 388 -0.09 -20.38 12.05
CA PRO A 388 -0.96 -21.35 12.72
C PRO A 388 -1.37 -22.50 11.77
N LYS A 389 -1.57 -23.67 12.34
CA LYS A 389 -2.35 -24.73 11.69
C LYS A 389 -3.82 -24.46 11.98
N LEU A 390 -4.59 -24.07 10.98
CA LEU A 390 -6.00 -23.72 11.12
C LEU A 390 -6.85 -24.79 10.43
N THR A 391 -7.91 -25.24 11.06
CA THR A 391 -8.95 -26.06 10.45
C THR A 391 -9.93 -25.13 9.75
N LEU A 392 -9.84 -25.07 8.42
CA LEU A 392 -10.83 -24.34 7.62
C LEU A 392 -12.14 -25.12 7.65
N LYS A 393 -13.26 -24.43 7.86
CA LYS A 393 -14.59 -25.02 7.67
C LYS A 393 -14.70 -25.38 6.19
N GLU A 394 -15.20 -26.61 5.92
CA GLU A 394 -15.48 -27.01 4.55
C GLU A 394 -16.37 -25.97 3.88
N ARG A 395 -16.04 -25.66 2.64
CA ARG A 395 -16.82 -24.71 1.82
C ARG A 395 -18.08 -25.44 1.35
N ASP A 396 -19.21 -25.23 2.05
CA ASP A 396 -20.54 -25.53 1.54
C ASP A 396 -20.92 -24.59 0.39
#